data_5ea3936cad02dcd95105f98b1b59546a
#
_entry.id   5ea3936cad02dcd95105f98b1b59546a
#
_cell.length_a   1.000
_cell.length_b   1.000
_cell.length_c   1.000
_cell.angle_alpha   90.00
_cell.angle_beta   90.00
_cell.angle_gamma   90.00
#
_symmetry.space_group_name_H-M   'P 1'
#
loop_
_entity.id
_entity.type
_entity.pdbx_description
1 polymer ?
#
loop_
_entity_poly.entity_id
_entity_poly.type
_entity_poly.pdbx_seq_one_letter_code
_entity_poly.pdbx_strand_id
1 'polypeptide(L)'
;MVEEMNDKGIEIGLTGSNFTNTTGWPHQDHYMTLKDIAHLSKLIINKFPEYYYMFSINEFTYNDIRQFNRNKLISIDGYDGLKTGRTTQSGFGIAASSKKNDRRIISVVNGLNSDKERINETKKLVNWSFREFITLDLYEAGDTIQSAKVWLGKEPFVPLVLNDDLVITI
;
A
#
# COMPACT_ATOMS: atom_id res chain seq x y z
N MET A 1 -12.19 -19.05 -10.34
CA MET A 1 -10.95 -18.51 -9.71
C MET A 1 -10.38 -17.29 -10.42
N VAL A 2 -10.01 -17.31 -11.74
CA VAL A 2 -9.49 -16.10 -12.43
C VAL A 2 -10.56 -15.02 -12.53
N GLU A 3 -11.78 -15.37 -12.90
CA GLU A 3 -12.95 -14.49 -12.92
C GLU A 3 -13.17 -13.87 -11.52
N GLU A 4 -13.21 -14.67 -10.48
CA GLU A 4 -13.33 -14.22 -9.08
C GLU A 4 -12.18 -13.26 -8.67
N MET A 5 -10.96 -13.48 -9.18
CA MET A 5 -9.85 -12.54 -8.95
C MET A 5 -10.12 -11.18 -9.61
N ASN A 6 -10.63 -11.17 -10.82
CA ASN A 6 -11.00 -9.93 -11.53
C ASN A 6 -12.18 -9.25 -10.87
N ASP A 7 -13.24 -9.99 -10.52
CA ASP A 7 -14.42 -9.45 -9.83
C ASP A 7 -14.03 -8.83 -8.48
N LYS A 8 -13.18 -9.53 -7.72
CA LYS A 8 -12.64 -8.99 -6.47
C LYS A 8 -11.75 -7.79 -6.71
N GLY A 9 -10.95 -7.80 -7.78
CA GLY A 9 -10.15 -6.66 -8.19
C GLY A 9 -11.00 -5.40 -8.41
N ILE A 10 -12.09 -5.53 -9.12
CA ILE A 10 -13.06 -4.43 -9.36
C ILE A 10 -13.68 -3.97 -8.03
N GLU A 11 -14.18 -4.92 -7.22
CA GLU A 11 -14.81 -4.64 -5.91
C GLU A 11 -13.89 -3.81 -4.99
N ILE A 12 -12.61 -4.13 -4.98
CA ILE A 12 -11.62 -3.42 -4.14
C ILE A 12 -10.96 -2.23 -4.83
N GLY A 13 -11.37 -1.86 -6.04
CA GLY A 13 -10.94 -0.65 -6.74
C GLY A 13 -9.65 -0.77 -7.55
N LEU A 14 -9.24 -1.98 -7.97
CA LEU A 14 -8.11 -2.19 -8.88
C LEU A 14 -8.53 -1.91 -10.34
N THR A 15 -8.69 -0.65 -10.68
CA THR A 15 -9.28 -0.23 -11.97
C THR A 15 -8.34 -0.34 -13.17
N GLY A 16 -7.05 -0.52 -12.95
CA GLY A 16 -6.01 -0.65 -13.98
C GLY A 16 -5.33 -2.02 -13.93
N SER A 17 -6.06 -3.07 -13.53
CA SER A 17 -5.50 -4.42 -13.39
C SER A 17 -6.36 -5.44 -14.13
N ASN A 18 -5.72 -6.47 -14.68
CA ASN A 18 -6.39 -7.62 -15.27
C ASN A 18 -5.61 -8.89 -15.00
N PHE A 19 -6.28 -9.92 -14.53
CA PHE A 19 -5.69 -11.22 -14.23
C PHE A 19 -6.15 -12.26 -15.26
N THR A 20 -5.20 -13.00 -15.85
CA THR A 20 -5.47 -14.08 -16.82
C THR A 20 -5.13 -15.45 -16.28
N ASN A 21 -4.38 -15.52 -15.18
CA ASN A 21 -4.02 -16.75 -14.48
C ASN A 21 -3.82 -16.50 -12.98
N THR A 22 -3.80 -17.57 -12.21
CA THR A 22 -3.61 -17.54 -10.76
C THR A 22 -2.16 -17.64 -10.31
N THR A 23 -1.26 -17.95 -11.25
CA THR A 23 0.15 -18.23 -10.96
C THR A 23 1.05 -17.01 -11.07
N GLY A 24 0.58 -15.93 -11.72
CA GLY A 24 1.37 -14.75 -12.02
C GLY A 24 2.35 -14.93 -13.18
N TRP A 25 2.16 -15.98 -14.02
CA TRP A 25 2.96 -16.16 -15.21
C TRP A 25 2.68 -15.06 -16.23
N PRO A 26 3.71 -14.61 -16.96
CA PRO A 26 3.56 -13.55 -17.95
C PRO A 26 2.53 -13.90 -19.05
N HIS A 27 1.66 -12.96 -19.31
CA HIS A 27 0.73 -12.96 -20.43
C HIS A 27 0.49 -11.51 -20.83
N GLN A 28 0.23 -11.23 -22.12
CA GLN A 28 0.07 -9.85 -22.59
C GLN A 28 -1.06 -9.09 -21.88
N ASP A 29 -2.12 -9.82 -21.52
CA ASP A 29 -3.29 -9.25 -20.83
C ASP A 29 -3.25 -9.46 -19.30
N HIS A 30 -2.11 -9.93 -18.73
CA HIS A 30 -1.93 -10.08 -17.29
C HIS A 30 -1.10 -8.92 -16.75
N TYR A 31 -1.74 -7.92 -16.21
CA TYR A 31 -1.08 -6.69 -15.79
C TYR A 31 -1.72 -6.07 -14.54
N MET A 32 -0.93 -5.28 -13.84
CA MET A 32 -1.35 -4.35 -12.79
C MET A 32 -0.63 -3.02 -12.95
N THR A 33 -1.32 -1.91 -12.67
CA THR A 33 -0.65 -0.62 -12.54
C THR A 33 0.09 -0.52 -11.20
N LEU A 34 1.14 0.31 -11.12
CA LEU A 34 1.84 0.57 -9.85
C LEU A 34 0.90 1.19 -8.82
N LYS A 35 -0.07 1.99 -9.27
CA LYS A 35 -1.13 2.55 -8.42
C LYS A 35 -1.98 1.45 -7.78
N ASP A 36 -2.42 0.46 -8.55
CA ASP A 36 -3.23 -0.63 -8.04
C ASP A 36 -2.44 -1.53 -7.08
N ILE A 37 -1.15 -1.77 -7.37
CA ILE A 37 -0.26 -2.49 -6.45
C ILE A 37 -0.12 -1.73 -5.12
N ALA A 38 0.06 -0.41 -5.15
CA ALA A 38 0.11 0.41 -3.94
C ALA A 38 -1.21 0.39 -3.18
N HIS A 39 -2.35 0.48 -3.90
CA HIS A 39 -3.68 0.40 -3.32
C HIS A 39 -3.93 -0.96 -2.66
N LEU A 40 -3.63 -2.06 -3.36
CA LEU A 40 -3.73 -3.42 -2.80
C LEU A 40 -2.84 -3.59 -1.58
N SER A 41 -1.61 -3.05 -1.61
CA SER A 41 -0.70 -3.06 -0.46
C SER A 41 -1.30 -2.36 0.75
N LYS A 42 -1.92 -1.19 0.54
CA LYS A 42 -2.63 -0.44 1.60
C LYS A 42 -3.81 -1.24 2.17
N LEU A 43 -4.58 -1.90 1.30
CA LEU A 43 -5.70 -2.74 1.73
C LEU A 43 -5.22 -3.93 2.58
N ILE A 44 -4.16 -4.62 2.18
CA ILE A 44 -3.59 -5.74 2.94
C ILE A 44 -3.17 -5.28 4.34
N ILE A 45 -2.45 -4.16 4.43
CA ILE A 45 -1.98 -3.62 5.71
C ILE A 45 -3.16 -3.27 6.63
N ASN A 46 -4.20 -2.63 6.09
CA ASN A 46 -5.30 -2.10 6.89
C ASN A 46 -6.40 -3.13 7.19
N LYS A 47 -6.64 -4.08 6.28
CA LYS A 47 -7.74 -5.06 6.41
C LYS A 47 -7.30 -6.36 7.06
N PHE A 48 -5.99 -6.66 7.03
CA PHE A 48 -5.42 -7.91 7.52
C PHE A 48 -4.18 -7.67 8.40
N PRO A 49 -4.24 -6.74 9.39
CA PRO A 49 -3.08 -6.38 10.21
C PRO A 49 -2.54 -7.58 10.99
N GLU A 50 -3.41 -8.53 11.39
CA GLU A 50 -3.05 -9.75 12.11
C GLU A 50 -2.19 -10.72 11.30
N TYR A 51 -2.20 -10.64 9.96
CA TYR A 51 -1.37 -11.47 9.09
C TYR A 51 -0.20 -10.69 8.49
N TYR A 52 -0.20 -9.36 8.63
CA TYR A 52 0.77 -8.50 7.97
C TYR A 52 2.22 -8.79 8.39
N TYR A 53 2.45 -9.21 9.64
CA TYR A 53 3.77 -9.57 10.15
C TYR A 53 4.49 -10.63 9.29
N MET A 54 3.74 -11.47 8.55
CA MET A 54 4.33 -12.51 7.70
C MET A 54 5.22 -11.94 6.61
N PHE A 55 4.99 -10.70 6.16
CA PHE A 55 5.81 -10.05 5.15
C PHE A 55 7.19 -9.63 5.68
N SER A 56 7.35 -9.49 6.99
CA SER A 56 8.60 -9.12 7.65
C SER A 56 9.44 -10.31 8.13
N ILE A 57 8.96 -11.54 7.96
CA ILE A 57 9.71 -12.74 8.32
C ILE A 57 10.95 -12.85 7.42
N ASN A 58 12.16 -12.84 8.02
CA ASN A 58 13.42 -12.86 7.29
C ASN A 58 13.69 -14.20 6.61
N GLU A 59 13.33 -15.30 7.26
CA GLU A 59 13.55 -16.65 6.76
C GLU A 59 12.45 -17.61 7.24
N PHE A 60 12.22 -18.63 6.45
CA PHE A 60 11.25 -19.69 6.75
C PHE A 60 11.79 -21.04 6.31
N THR A 61 11.69 -22.05 7.18
CA THR A 61 12.11 -23.41 6.86
C THR A 61 10.87 -24.29 6.69
N TYR A 62 10.78 -24.97 5.55
CA TYR A 62 9.73 -25.94 5.26
C TYR A 62 10.33 -27.17 4.60
N ASN A 63 9.98 -28.36 5.07
CA ASN A 63 10.56 -29.65 4.64
C ASN A 63 12.10 -29.61 4.59
N ASP A 64 12.73 -29.11 5.65
CA ASP A 64 14.19 -28.93 5.80
C ASP A 64 14.85 -28.00 4.76
N ILE A 65 14.04 -27.30 3.96
CA ILE A 65 14.50 -26.30 3.01
C ILE A 65 14.38 -24.91 3.62
N ARG A 66 15.54 -24.32 3.94
CA ARG A 66 15.62 -22.95 4.44
C ARG A 66 15.49 -21.96 3.29
N GLN A 67 14.55 -21.03 3.41
CA GLN A 67 14.25 -20.01 2.42
C GLN A 67 14.37 -18.61 3.05
N PHE A 68 15.06 -17.71 2.37
CA PHE A 68 15.19 -16.33 2.80
C PHE A 68 14.14 -15.45 2.11
N ASN A 69 13.70 -14.42 2.82
CA ASN A 69 12.87 -13.40 2.21
C ASN A 69 13.62 -12.71 1.06
N ARG A 70 13.00 -12.61 -0.10
CA ARG A 70 13.58 -11.94 -1.26
C ARG A 70 13.60 -10.42 -1.13
N ASN A 71 12.79 -9.87 -0.21
CA ASN A 71 12.80 -8.45 0.10
C ASN A 71 13.89 -8.16 1.14
N LYS A 72 15.08 -7.80 0.68
CA LYS A 72 16.22 -7.47 1.55
C LYS A 72 16.03 -6.18 2.35
N LEU A 73 15.01 -5.36 2.03
CA LEU A 73 14.74 -4.14 2.79
C LEU A 73 14.25 -4.42 4.20
N ILE A 74 13.59 -5.57 4.45
CA ILE A 74 13.10 -5.93 5.78
C ILE A 74 14.21 -6.11 6.84
N SER A 75 15.47 -6.26 6.41
CA SER A 75 16.63 -6.25 7.32
C SER A 75 17.08 -4.83 7.69
N ILE A 76 16.43 -3.81 7.17
CA ILE A 76 16.71 -2.39 7.44
C ILE A 76 15.62 -1.86 8.35
N ASP A 77 16.01 -1.17 9.40
CA ASP A 77 15.08 -0.59 10.37
C ASP A 77 14.00 0.26 9.68
N GLY A 78 12.76 0.06 10.13
CA GLY A 78 11.57 0.72 9.62
C GLY A 78 10.93 0.06 8.40
N TYR A 79 11.58 -0.91 7.71
CA TYR A 79 10.94 -1.66 6.62
C TYR A 79 10.30 -2.95 7.14
N ASP A 80 9.03 -3.19 6.78
CA ASP A 80 8.25 -4.32 7.28
C ASP A 80 7.47 -5.10 6.18
N GLY A 81 7.70 -4.80 4.93
CA GLY A 81 7.04 -5.48 3.80
C GLY A 81 7.49 -4.93 2.45
N LEU A 82 6.89 -5.35 1.38
CA LEU A 82 5.88 -6.39 1.18
C LEU A 82 6.42 -7.48 0.23
N LYS A 83 6.41 -7.20 -1.09
CA LYS A 83 6.64 -8.23 -2.11
C LYS A 83 7.54 -7.77 -3.23
N THR A 84 8.46 -8.63 -3.63
CA THR A 84 9.31 -8.43 -4.80
C THR A 84 8.75 -9.17 -6.01
N GLY A 85 8.96 -8.62 -7.20
CA GLY A 85 8.64 -9.26 -8.48
C GLY A 85 9.80 -9.15 -9.47
N ARG A 86 9.80 -10.06 -10.45
CA ARG A 86 10.67 -9.98 -11.62
C ARG A 86 10.07 -10.77 -12.77
N THR A 87 9.98 -10.16 -13.95
CA THR A 87 9.79 -10.84 -15.22
C THR A 87 10.79 -10.28 -16.23
N THR A 88 10.98 -10.97 -17.34
CA THR A 88 11.86 -10.46 -18.43
C THR A 88 11.30 -9.16 -19.01
N GLN A 89 9.97 -9.05 -19.09
CA GLN A 89 9.30 -7.88 -19.67
C GLN A 89 9.25 -6.68 -18.70
N SER A 90 8.95 -6.95 -17.42
CA SER A 90 8.74 -5.87 -16.44
C SER A 90 9.97 -5.52 -15.59
N GLY A 91 11.10 -6.22 -15.78
CA GLY A 91 12.29 -5.99 -14.98
C GLY A 91 12.13 -6.36 -13.50
N PHE A 92 12.94 -5.76 -12.64
CA PHE A 92 12.88 -5.94 -11.20
C PHE A 92 11.93 -4.91 -10.59
N GLY A 93 10.96 -5.39 -9.80
CA GLY A 93 9.99 -4.56 -9.10
C GLY A 93 9.85 -4.92 -7.61
N ILE A 94 9.31 -3.98 -6.84
CA ILE A 94 8.97 -4.18 -5.44
C ILE A 94 7.83 -3.26 -5.03
N ALA A 95 6.90 -3.81 -4.28
CA ALA A 95 6.06 -3.06 -3.35
C ALA A 95 6.75 -3.12 -1.99
N ALA A 96 7.14 -1.98 -1.46
CA ALA A 96 7.79 -1.88 -0.15
C ALA A 96 6.94 -1.04 0.80
N SER A 97 6.99 -1.39 2.08
CA SER A 97 6.40 -0.61 3.16
C SER A 97 7.46 -0.27 4.19
N SER A 98 7.42 0.95 4.65
CA SER A 98 8.29 1.43 5.73
C SER A 98 7.47 2.29 6.70
N LYS A 99 7.65 2.05 8.00
CA LYS A 99 7.02 2.81 9.08
C LYS A 99 8.09 3.47 9.93
N LYS A 100 7.94 4.79 10.15
CA LYS A 100 8.77 5.57 11.09
C LYS A 100 7.83 6.41 11.94
N ASN A 101 7.93 6.25 13.24
CA ASN A 101 6.97 6.79 14.19
C ASN A 101 5.56 6.31 13.79
N ASP A 102 4.58 7.19 13.68
CA ASP A 102 3.21 6.83 13.31
C ASP A 102 2.93 6.96 11.80
N ARG A 103 3.92 7.38 11.01
CA ARG A 103 3.77 7.50 9.56
C ARG A 103 4.28 6.28 8.81
N ARG A 104 3.44 5.78 7.89
CA ARG A 104 3.77 4.68 6.98
C ARG A 104 3.86 5.20 5.54
N ILE A 105 4.90 4.77 4.84
CA ILE A 105 5.08 4.98 3.40
C ILE A 105 4.97 3.63 2.70
N ILE A 106 4.12 3.56 1.69
CA ILE A 106 4.07 2.44 0.74
C ILE A 106 4.64 2.96 -0.56
N SER A 107 5.69 2.31 -1.06
CA SER A 107 6.33 2.65 -2.32
C SER A 107 6.29 1.47 -3.29
N VAL A 108 6.02 1.74 -4.55
CA VAL A 108 6.04 0.73 -5.60
C VAL A 108 6.95 1.21 -6.73
N VAL A 109 7.95 0.42 -7.03
CA VAL A 109 8.87 0.66 -8.15
C VAL A 109 8.95 -0.57 -9.04
N ASN A 110 9.12 -0.38 -10.33
CA ASN A 110 9.24 -1.45 -11.31
C ASN A 110 10.12 -1.03 -12.49
N GLY A 111 10.45 -1.96 -13.37
CA GLY A 111 11.24 -1.67 -14.57
C GLY A 111 12.74 -1.55 -14.34
N LEU A 112 13.25 -1.95 -13.18
CA LEU A 112 14.66 -1.80 -12.82
C LEU A 112 15.49 -2.98 -13.35
N ASN A 113 16.80 -2.74 -13.56
CA ASN A 113 17.67 -3.69 -14.24
C ASN A 113 18.28 -4.73 -13.30
N SER A 114 18.26 -4.48 -11.98
CA SER A 114 18.88 -5.38 -11.00
C SER A 114 18.19 -5.31 -9.62
N ASP A 115 18.45 -6.35 -8.81
CA ASP A 115 18.04 -6.39 -7.41
C ASP A 115 18.66 -5.24 -6.60
N LYS A 116 19.94 -4.92 -6.87
CA LYS A 116 20.65 -3.82 -6.22
C LYS A 116 20.02 -2.46 -6.54
N GLU A 117 19.69 -2.23 -7.81
CA GLU A 117 19.05 -1.01 -8.27
C GLU A 117 17.66 -0.87 -7.64
N ARG A 118 16.86 -1.94 -7.64
CA ARG A 118 15.55 -2.00 -6.98
C ARG A 118 15.61 -1.55 -5.53
N ILE A 119 16.55 -2.10 -4.75
CA ILE A 119 16.74 -1.72 -3.34
C ILE A 119 17.14 -0.27 -3.20
N ASN A 120 18.09 0.21 -4.01
CA ASN A 120 18.61 1.57 -3.91
C ASN A 120 17.54 2.61 -4.29
N GLU A 121 16.83 2.42 -5.38
CA GLU A 121 15.78 3.36 -5.82
C GLU A 121 14.60 3.38 -4.84
N THR A 122 14.21 2.22 -4.30
CA THR A 122 13.19 2.17 -3.25
C THR A 122 13.62 2.96 -2.00
N LYS A 123 14.86 2.79 -1.55
CA LYS A 123 15.39 3.55 -0.39
C LYS A 123 15.41 5.05 -0.65
N LYS A 124 15.82 5.47 -1.85
CA LYS A 124 15.82 6.90 -2.24
C LYS A 124 14.40 7.46 -2.17
N LEU A 125 13.44 6.76 -2.79
CA LEU A 125 12.04 7.17 -2.84
C LEU A 125 11.43 7.26 -1.43
N VAL A 126 11.62 6.24 -0.60
CA VAL A 126 11.08 6.20 0.77
C VAL A 126 11.72 7.29 1.64
N ASN A 127 13.05 7.48 1.56
CA ASN A 127 13.72 8.53 2.32
C ASN A 127 13.29 9.93 1.88
N TRP A 128 13.15 10.14 0.56
CA TRP A 128 12.59 11.37 0.01
C TRP A 128 11.17 11.62 0.54
N SER A 129 10.31 10.60 0.53
CA SER A 129 8.93 10.73 1.02
C SER A 129 8.87 11.08 2.52
N PHE A 130 9.76 10.51 3.34
CA PHE A 130 9.81 10.88 4.77
C PHE A 130 10.34 12.28 5.02
N ARG A 131 11.19 12.80 4.13
CA ARG A 131 11.78 14.14 4.27
C ARG A 131 10.87 15.25 3.74
N GLU A 132 10.26 15.05 2.56
CA GLU A 132 9.53 16.09 1.84
C GLU A 132 8.06 16.21 2.24
N PHE A 133 7.47 15.13 2.74
CA PHE A 133 6.06 15.12 3.12
C PHE A 133 5.90 15.08 4.62
N ILE A 134 4.94 15.83 5.13
CA ILE A 134 4.50 15.77 6.52
C ILE A 134 3.03 15.38 6.59
N THR A 135 2.65 14.78 7.70
CA THR A 135 1.24 14.47 8.00
C THR A 135 0.72 15.51 8.97
N LEU A 136 -0.42 16.09 8.67
CA LEU A 136 -1.11 17.08 9.50
C LEU A 136 -2.46 16.52 9.91
N ASP A 137 -2.70 16.45 11.21
CA ASP A 137 -4.01 16.19 11.78
C ASP A 137 -4.76 17.52 11.83
N LEU A 138 -5.76 17.69 10.97
CA LEU A 138 -6.49 18.95 10.82
C LEU A 138 -7.69 19.03 11.76
N TYR A 139 -8.44 17.94 11.89
CA TYR A 139 -9.62 17.85 12.73
C TYR A 139 -9.80 16.43 13.26
N GLU A 140 -10.33 16.29 14.47
CA GLU A 140 -10.72 15.01 15.04
C GLU A 140 -12.20 14.68 14.70
N ALA A 141 -12.56 13.41 14.77
CA ALA A 141 -13.96 12.97 14.66
C ALA A 141 -14.83 13.66 15.71
N GLY A 142 -15.95 14.23 15.28
CA GLY A 142 -16.84 15.01 16.14
C GLY A 142 -16.56 16.52 16.18
N ASP A 143 -15.44 16.97 15.62
CA ASP A 143 -15.17 18.41 15.51
C ASP A 143 -16.22 19.11 14.63
N THR A 144 -16.66 20.28 15.09
CA THR A 144 -17.56 21.14 14.31
C THR A 144 -16.76 22.00 13.34
N ILE A 145 -16.89 21.73 12.04
CA ILE A 145 -16.19 22.48 10.99
C ILE A 145 -16.94 23.76 10.64
N GLN A 146 -18.27 23.68 10.59
CA GLN A 146 -19.15 24.77 10.15
C GLN A 146 -20.57 24.57 10.71
N SER A 147 -21.39 25.62 10.64
CA SER A 147 -22.82 25.53 10.96
C SER A 147 -23.66 25.69 9.69
N ALA A 148 -24.63 24.81 9.49
CA ALA A 148 -25.60 24.91 8.41
C ALA A 148 -26.90 25.56 8.89
N LYS A 149 -27.46 26.47 8.08
CA LYS A 149 -28.76 27.08 8.33
C LYS A 149 -29.86 26.06 8.05
N VAL A 150 -30.81 25.96 8.99
CA VAL A 150 -31.94 25.05 8.87
C VAL A 150 -33.20 25.86 8.53
N TRP A 151 -33.86 25.46 7.41
CA TRP A 151 -35.13 26.06 7.01
C TRP A 151 -36.28 25.43 7.80
N LEU A 152 -37.08 26.25 8.47
CA LEU A 152 -38.22 25.82 9.30
C LEU A 152 -37.86 24.79 10.39
N GLY A 153 -36.62 24.71 10.80
CA GLY A 153 -36.20 23.85 11.92
C GLY A 153 -36.50 24.50 13.28
N LYS A 154 -36.49 23.66 14.33
CA LYS A 154 -36.63 24.13 15.73
C LYS A 154 -35.47 25.06 16.10
N GLU A 155 -34.26 24.72 15.66
CA GLU A 155 -33.05 25.53 15.78
C GLU A 155 -32.67 26.13 14.42
N PRO A 156 -32.23 27.41 14.39
CA PRO A 156 -31.91 28.07 13.11
C PRO A 156 -30.64 27.59 12.47
N PHE A 157 -29.76 26.92 13.21
CA PHE A 157 -28.50 26.36 12.74
C PHE A 157 -28.27 25.00 13.36
N VAL A 158 -27.56 24.10 12.61
CA VAL A 158 -27.04 22.83 13.10
C VAL A 158 -25.53 22.75 12.84
N PRO A 159 -24.75 22.17 13.75
CA PRO A 159 -23.33 21.95 13.52
C PRO A 159 -23.12 20.90 12.42
N LEU A 160 -22.14 21.16 11.54
CA LEU A 160 -21.60 20.17 10.62
C LEU A 160 -20.35 19.58 11.24
N VAL A 161 -20.41 18.32 11.58
CA VAL A 161 -19.34 17.59 12.25
C VAL A 161 -18.70 16.56 11.31
N LEU A 162 -17.43 16.27 11.54
CA LEU A 162 -16.76 15.15 10.87
C LEU A 162 -17.13 13.82 11.53
N ASN A 163 -17.33 12.80 10.72
CA ASN A 163 -17.54 11.44 11.22
C ASN A 163 -16.21 10.74 11.56
N ASP A 164 -15.13 11.14 10.88
CA ASP A 164 -13.79 10.55 11.00
C ASP A 164 -12.76 11.67 11.12
N ASP A 165 -11.56 11.33 11.65
CA ASP A 165 -10.43 12.25 11.71
C ASP A 165 -10.03 12.70 10.29
N LEU A 166 -9.77 13.99 10.12
CA LEU A 166 -9.27 14.56 8.87
C LEU A 166 -7.76 14.74 8.94
N VAL A 167 -7.06 13.80 8.35
CA VAL A 167 -5.60 13.78 8.27
C VAL A 167 -5.18 13.97 6.82
N ILE A 168 -4.26 14.90 6.57
CA ILE A 168 -3.70 15.14 5.21
C ILE A 168 -2.19 14.97 5.21
N THR A 169 -1.67 14.66 4.03
CA THR A 169 -0.22 14.65 3.78
C THR A 169 0.11 15.75 2.77
N ILE A 170 1.04 16.62 3.09
CA ILE A 170 1.51 17.73 2.26
C ILE A 170 3.02 17.70 2.09
#